data_c44a6c45c647f869fb64837ab0704d16
#
_entry.id   c44a6c45c647f869fb64837ab0704d16
#
_cell.length_a   1.000
_cell.length_b   1.000
_cell.length_c   1.000
_cell.angle_alpha   90.00
_cell.angle_beta   90.00
_cell.angle_gamma   90.00
#
_symmetry.space_group_name_H-M   'P 1'
#
loop_
_entity.id
_entity.type
_entity.pdbx_description
1 polymer ?
#
loop_
_entity_poly.entity_id
_entity_poly.type
_entity_poly.pdbx_seq_one_letter_code
_entity_poly.pdbx_strand_id
1 'polypeptide(L)'
;MKNIFFVLLCLVATSTFAQSEDDAIKSTITAYTEGFTKGDSASINRAFLSNALLRNLNTSTGKISDTPLRKFVAGMPAGGAKATGALLTYSYAGTSAVATVEFKFADFKYIDLLSLIKVNGDWKIVCRVFSRVGLDENLSSSSVAGKTTSSKAAPAPAKKAAKPKADDGW
;
A
#
# COMPACT_ATOMS: atom_id res chain seq x y z
N MET A 1 -42.62 52.23 0.83
CA MET A 1 -42.61 50.82 0.32
C MET A 1 -41.18 50.37 0.33
N LYS A 2 -40.84 49.48 1.27
CA LYS A 2 -39.46 49.02 1.52
C LYS A 2 -39.21 47.80 0.64
N ASN A 3 -38.29 47.92 -0.32
CA ASN A 3 -37.82 46.80 -1.12
C ASN A 3 -36.75 46.05 -0.32
N ILE A 4 -37.12 44.87 0.16
CA ILE A 4 -36.18 43.91 0.79
C ILE A 4 -35.55 43.11 -0.32
N PHE A 5 -34.28 43.41 -0.62
CA PHE A 5 -33.44 42.60 -1.52
C PHE A 5 -32.98 41.38 -0.76
N PHE A 6 -33.57 40.23 -1.06
CA PHE A 6 -33.19 38.93 -0.48
C PHE A 6 -32.00 38.41 -1.31
N VAL A 7 -30.79 38.66 -0.81
CA VAL A 7 -29.59 38.05 -1.39
C VAL A 7 -29.52 36.58 -0.92
N LEU A 8 -29.98 35.68 -1.79
CA LEU A 8 -29.85 34.25 -1.59
C LEU A 8 -28.38 33.86 -1.83
N LEU A 9 -27.59 33.82 -0.77
CA LEU A 9 -26.22 33.31 -0.79
C LEU A 9 -26.28 31.80 -0.94
N CYS A 10 -26.17 31.30 -2.17
CA CYS A 10 -25.95 29.88 -2.45
C CYS A 10 -24.59 29.47 -1.90
N LEU A 11 -24.57 28.90 -0.70
CA LEU A 11 -23.42 28.17 -0.17
C LEU A 11 -23.26 26.89 -1.02
N VAL A 12 -22.41 26.94 -2.03
CA VAL A 12 -21.97 25.74 -2.73
C VAL A 12 -21.03 25.00 -1.76
N ALA A 13 -21.58 24.06 -1.00
CA ALA A 13 -20.78 23.11 -0.25
C ALA A 13 -20.05 22.23 -1.24
N THR A 14 -18.80 22.56 -1.54
CA THR A 14 -17.88 21.66 -2.23
C THR A 14 -17.61 20.48 -1.30
N SER A 15 -18.38 19.40 -1.47
CA SER A 15 -18.07 18.11 -0.86
C SER A 15 -16.76 17.65 -1.48
N THR A 16 -15.65 17.97 -0.84
CA THR A 16 -14.40 17.26 -1.07
C THR A 16 -14.64 15.85 -0.58
N PHE A 17 -14.95 14.94 -1.51
CA PHE A 17 -14.92 13.52 -1.24
C PHE A 17 -13.48 13.20 -0.85
N ALA A 18 -13.21 13.18 0.45
CA ALA A 18 -11.98 12.63 0.95
C ALA A 18 -11.96 11.17 0.46
N GLN A 19 -11.05 10.87 -0.47
CA GLN A 19 -10.83 9.51 -0.95
C GLN A 19 -10.61 8.66 0.29
N SER A 20 -11.36 7.56 0.44
CA SER A 20 -11.17 6.66 1.58
C SER A 20 -9.75 6.08 1.55
N GLU A 21 -9.21 5.72 2.71
CA GLU A 21 -7.89 5.07 2.78
C GLU A 21 -7.85 3.80 1.94
N ASP A 22 -8.96 3.08 1.89
CA ASP A 22 -9.14 1.90 1.05
C ASP A 22 -8.95 2.22 -0.43
N ASP A 23 -9.60 3.28 -0.92
CA ASP A 23 -9.51 3.69 -2.33
C ASP A 23 -8.10 4.18 -2.68
N ALA A 24 -7.45 4.90 -1.76
CA ALA A 24 -6.11 5.41 -1.96
C ALA A 24 -5.08 4.26 -2.02
N ILE A 25 -5.18 3.25 -1.14
CA ILE A 25 -4.34 2.06 -1.18
C ILE A 25 -4.59 1.26 -2.46
N LYS A 26 -5.85 1.01 -2.82
CA LYS A 26 -6.21 0.30 -4.06
C LYS A 26 -5.70 1.03 -5.30
N SER A 27 -5.81 2.36 -5.34
CA SER A 27 -5.29 3.19 -6.43
C SER A 27 -3.78 3.04 -6.60
N THR A 28 -3.03 3.05 -5.50
CA THR A 28 -1.58 2.82 -5.52
C THR A 28 -1.23 1.44 -6.07
N ILE A 29 -1.95 0.40 -5.63
CA ILE A 29 -1.71 -0.97 -6.09
C ILE A 29 -2.12 -1.13 -7.56
N THR A 30 -3.23 -0.50 -7.99
CA THR A 30 -3.65 -0.47 -9.39
C THR A 30 -2.59 0.20 -10.27
N ALA A 31 -2.04 1.34 -9.82
CA ALA A 31 -0.95 2.00 -10.54
C ALA A 31 0.28 1.09 -10.70
N TYR A 32 0.60 0.28 -9.70
CA TYR A 32 1.65 -0.73 -9.79
C TYR A 32 1.29 -1.86 -10.76
N THR A 33 0.13 -2.49 -10.60
CA THR A 33 -0.25 -3.66 -11.41
C THR A 33 -0.42 -3.29 -12.89
N GLU A 34 -1.08 -2.19 -13.17
CA GLU A 34 -1.24 -1.69 -14.54
C GLU A 34 0.07 -1.18 -15.12
N GLY A 35 0.87 -0.46 -14.33
CA GLY A 35 2.17 0.02 -14.76
C GLY A 35 3.08 -1.13 -15.19
N PHE A 36 3.11 -2.22 -14.43
CA PHE A 36 3.91 -3.40 -14.76
C PHE A 36 3.39 -4.16 -15.99
N THR A 37 2.08 -4.37 -16.07
CA THR A 37 1.48 -5.14 -17.18
C THR A 37 1.40 -4.36 -18.49
N LYS A 38 1.36 -3.03 -18.44
CA LYS A 38 1.31 -2.15 -19.62
C LYS A 38 2.68 -1.54 -20.00
N GLY A 39 3.70 -1.69 -19.14
CA GLY A 39 5.02 -1.08 -19.34
C GLY A 39 5.05 0.42 -19.07
N ASP A 40 4.10 0.92 -18.26
CA ASP A 40 4.03 2.34 -17.88
C ASP A 40 4.93 2.66 -16.68
N SER A 41 6.13 3.11 -16.99
CA SER A 41 7.12 3.51 -16.00
C SER A 41 6.67 4.68 -15.12
N ALA A 42 5.83 5.58 -15.64
CA ALA A 42 5.32 6.72 -14.87
C ALA A 42 4.36 6.24 -13.78
N SER A 43 3.48 5.30 -14.08
CA SER A 43 2.60 4.67 -13.09
C SER A 43 3.38 3.90 -12.01
N ILE A 44 4.42 3.17 -12.40
CA ILE A 44 5.31 2.50 -11.42
C ILE A 44 5.98 3.53 -10.51
N ASN A 45 6.59 4.58 -11.06
CA ASN A 45 7.26 5.61 -10.26
C ASN A 45 6.28 6.36 -9.34
N ARG A 46 5.01 6.48 -9.74
CA ARG A 46 3.97 7.07 -8.90
C ARG A 46 3.57 6.14 -7.75
N ALA A 47 3.51 4.84 -7.97
CA ALA A 47 3.12 3.84 -6.97
C ALA A 47 4.19 3.61 -5.90
N PHE A 48 5.47 3.66 -6.29
CA PHE A 48 6.58 3.36 -5.39
C PHE A 48 7.24 4.60 -4.80
N LEU A 49 7.85 4.44 -3.63
CA LEU A 49 8.82 5.41 -3.13
C LEU A 49 10.13 5.27 -3.93
N SER A 50 10.80 6.39 -4.24
CA SER A 50 11.96 6.41 -5.15
C SER A 50 13.13 5.52 -4.72
N ASN A 51 13.28 5.28 -3.41
CA ASN A 51 14.29 4.39 -2.82
C ASN A 51 13.76 3.00 -2.47
N ALA A 52 12.59 2.62 -2.96
CA ALA A 52 12.03 1.30 -2.73
C ALA A 52 12.93 0.18 -3.24
N LEU A 53 12.90 -0.96 -2.52
CA LEU A 53 13.64 -2.17 -2.85
C LEU A 53 12.68 -3.30 -3.23
N LEU A 54 13.03 -4.00 -4.29
CA LEU A 54 12.37 -5.22 -4.73
C LEU A 54 13.29 -6.40 -4.41
N ARG A 55 12.82 -7.30 -3.58
CA ARG A 55 13.62 -8.38 -2.99
C ARG A 55 13.06 -9.76 -3.30
N ASN A 56 13.91 -10.68 -3.68
CA ASN A 56 13.54 -12.08 -3.82
C ASN A 56 14.72 -13.01 -3.48
N LEU A 57 14.40 -14.27 -3.22
CA LEU A 57 15.39 -15.33 -3.12
C LEU A 57 15.61 -15.95 -4.50
N ASN A 58 16.85 -15.98 -4.96
CA ASN A 58 17.25 -16.82 -6.08
C ASN A 58 17.38 -18.27 -5.57
N THR A 59 16.39 -19.10 -5.89
CA THR A 59 16.31 -20.47 -5.37
C THR A 59 17.42 -21.39 -5.89
N SER A 60 18.01 -21.07 -7.05
CA SER A 60 19.12 -21.86 -7.62
C SER A 60 20.44 -21.60 -6.89
N THR A 61 20.64 -20.40 -6.35
CA THR A 61 21.91 -20.02 -5.69
C THR A 61 21.78 -19.84 -4.19
N GLY A 62 20.55 -19.81 -3.64
CA GLY A 62 20.28 -19.50 -2.25
C GLY A 62 20.57 -18.04 -1.85
N LYS A 63 20.82 -17.16 -2.82
CA LYS A 63 21.18 -15.76 -2.56
C LYS A 63 19.97 -14.83 -2.64
N ILE A 64 19.91 -13.88 -1.73
CA ILE A 64 18.95 -12.77 -1.80
C ILE A 64 19.37 -11.83 -2.95
N SER A 65 18.41 -11.46 -3.76
CA SER A 65 18.58 -10.45 -4.82
C SER A 65 17.81 -9.21 -4.44
N ASP A 66 18.50 -8.08 -4.37
CA ASP A 66 17.93 -6.76 -4.13
C ASP A 66 17.99 -5.94 -5.42
N THR A 67 16.82 -5.52 -5.88
CA THR A 67 16.69 -4.70 -7.09
C THR A 67 16.14 -3.34 -6.71
N PRO A 68 16.92 -2.25 -6.81
CA PRO A 68 16.40 -0.90 -6.64
C PRO A 68 15.32 -0.60 -7.66
N LEU A 69 14.32 0.23 -7.30
CA LEU A 69 13.21 0.62 -8.17
C LEU A 69 13.67 1.08 -9.56
N ARG A 70 14.71 1.92 -9.61
CA ARG A 70 15.26 2.43 -10.88
C ARG A 70 15.69 1.29 -11.81
N LYS A 71 16.34 0.24 -11.27
CA LYS A 71 16.78 -0.91 -12.07
C LYS A 71 15.59 -1.75 -12.53
N PHE A 72 14.58 -1.91 -11.68
CA PHE A 72 13.34 -2.60 -12.03
C PHE A 72 12.64 -1.90 -13.19
N VAL A 73 12.44 -0.57 -13.09
CA VAL A 73 11.79 0.22 -14.15
C VAL A 73 12.56 0.15 -15.46
N ALA A 74 13.89 0.27 -15.41
CA ALA A 74 14.74 0.19 -16.61
C ALA A 74 14.74 -1.20 -17.26
N GLY A 75 14.44 -2.25 -16.51
CA GLY A 75 14.37 -3.63 -16.99
C GLY A 75 12.99 -4.10 -17.42
N MET A 76 11.97 -3.23 -17.36
CA MET A 76 10.62 -3.62 -17.79
C MET A 76 10.57 -3.89 -19.30
N PRO A 77 9.85 -4.94 -19.72
CA PRO A 77 9.68 -5.21 -21.16
C PRO A 77 8.95 -4.05 -21.85
N ALA A 78 9.33 -3.76 -23.08
CA ALA A 78 8.57 -2.85 -23.93
C ALA A 78 7.13 -3.37 -24.09
N GLY A 79 6.13 -2.51 -23.81
CA GLY A 79 4.71 -2.91 -23.77
C GLY A 79 4.28 -3.70 -22.55
N GLY A 80 5.16 -3.84 -21.54
CA GLY A 80 4.85 -4.42 -20.24
C GLY A 80 4.98 -5.94 -20.17
N ALA A 81 4.73 -6.45 -18.98
CA ALA A 81 4.73 -7.89 -18.71
C ALA A 81 3.45 -8.54 -19.27
N LYS A 82 3.61 -9.67 -19.98
CA LYS A 82 2.47 -10.47 -20.45
C LYS A 82 1.84 -11.27 -19.32
N ALA A 83 1.20 -10.54 -18.40
CA ALA A 83 0.59 -11.10 -17.20
C ALA A 83 -0.70 -10.37 -16.87
N THR A 84 -1.55 -11.00 -16.06
CA THR A 84 -2.67 -10.34 -15.39
C THR A 84 -2.28 -10.06 -13.93
N GLY A 85 -2.50 -8.81 -13.48
CA GLY A 85 -2.23 -8.40 -12.11
C GLY A 85 -3.54 -8.36 -11.31
N ALA A 86 -3.52 -8.87 -10.08
CA ALA A 86 -4.68 -8.85 -9.18
C ALA A 86 -4.25 -8.54 -7.74
N LEU A 87 -4.95 -7.62 -7.09
CA LEU A 87 -4.87 -7.43 -5.65
C LEU A 87 -5.66 -8.56 -4.96
N LEU A 88 -4.98 -9.36 -4.14
CA LEU A 88 -5.59 -10.47 -3.41
C LEU A 88 -6.09 -10.03 -2.04
N THR A 89 -5.24 -9.39 -1.25
CA THR A 89 -5.57 -8.90 0.10
C THR A 89 -4.79 -7.64 0.41
N TYR A 90 -5.29 -6.84 1.33
CA TYR A 90 -4.55 -5.75 1.97
C TYR A 90 -5.10 -5.49 3.37
N SER A 91 -4.28 -4.89 4.21
CA SER A 91 -4.67 -4.36 5.51
C SER A 91 -3.83 -3.16 5.86
N TYR A 92 -4.34 -2.27 6.69
CA TYR A 92 -3.62 -1.06 7.11
C TYR A 92 -3.93 -0.67 8.55
N ALA A 93 -3.00 0.07 9.15
CA ALA A 93 -3.14 0.69 10.45
C ALA A 93 -2.40 2.03 10.45
N GLY A 94 -3.11 3.13 10.67
CA GLY A 94 -2.53 4.47 10.64
C GLY A 94 -1.90 4.79 9.29
N THR A 95 -0.59 5.01 9.25
CA THR A 95 0.17 5.36 8.05
C THR A 95 0.89 4.18 7.39
N SER A 96 0.64 2.95 7.82
CA SER A 96 1.31 1.74 7.32
C SER A 96 0.28 0.75 6.77
N ALA A 97 0.62 0.09 5.65
CA ALA A 97 -0.21 -0.94 5.05
C ALA A 97 0.63 -2.10 4.53
N VAL A 98 0.00 -3.25 4.40
CA VAL A 98 0.53 -4.40 3.68
C VAL A 98 -0.49 -4.85 2.63
N ALA A 99 0.01 -5.38 1.51
CA ALA A 99 -0.86 -5.94 0.47
C ALA A 99 -0.21 -7.17 -0.17
N THR A 100 -1.06 -8.07 -0.68
CA THR A 100 -0.64 -9.21 -1.48
C THR A 100 -1.20 -9.06 -2.88
N VAL A 101 -0.31 -9.12 -3.87
CA VAL A 101 -0.65 -9.00 -5.29
C VAL A 101 -0.20 -10.27 -6.01
N GLU A 102 -1.00 -10.75 -6.94
CA GLU A 102 -0.67 -11.84 -7.85
C GLU A 102 -0.44 -11.29 -9.26
N PHE A 103 0.64 -11.72 -9.92
CA PHE A 103 0.82 -11.58 -11.36
C PHE A 103 0.85 -12.96 -11.99
N LYS A 104 -0.20 -13.28 -12.74
CA LYS A 104 -0.34 -14.56 -13.40
C LYS A 104 0.15 -14.49 -14.85
N PHE A 105 1.15 -15.28 -15.15
CA PHE A 105 1.71 -15.54 -16.49
C PHE A 105 1.13 -16.82 -17.09
N ALA A 106 1.58 -17.22 -18.25
CA ALA A 106 1.07 -18.40 -18.94
C ALA A 106 1.41 -19.72 -18.20
N ASP A 107 2.59 -19.82 -17.58
CA ASP A 107 3.16 -21.04 -17.02
C ASP A 107 3.57 -20.94 -15.53
N PHE A 108 3.50 -19.75 -14.95
CA PHE A 108 3.80 -19.50 -13.53
C PHE A 108 3.07 -18.27 -13.05
N LYS A 109 3.23 -17.94 -11.76
CA LYS A 109 2.79 -16.67 -11.18
C LYS A 109 3.83 -16.10 -10.23
N TYR A 110 3.83 -14.79 -10.09
CA TYR A 110 4.47 -14.11 -8.97
C TYR A 110 3.44 -13.81 -7.88
N ILE A 111 3.84 -14.06 -6.65
CA ILE A 111 3.16 -13.57 -5.45
C ILE A 111 4.04 -12.49 -4.85
N ASP A 112 3.50 -11.28 -4.81
CA ASP A 112 4.16 -10.10 -4.29
C ASP A 112 3.57 -9.72 -2.94
N LEU A 113 4.43 -9.64 -1.94
CA LEU A 113 4.12 -9.08 -0.63
C LEU A 113 4.63 -7.65 -0.59
N LEU A 114 3.72 -6.70 -0.46
CA LEU A 114 4.02 -5.27 -0.50
C LEU A 114 3.92 -4.67 0.89
N SER A 115 4.89 -3.82 1.24
CA SER A 115 4.78 -2.90 2.37
C SER A 115 4.58 -1.50 1.83
N LEU A 116 3.59 -0.77 2.38
CA LEU A 116 3.27 0.58 1.98
C LEU A 116 3.35 1.52 3.19
N ILE A 117 3.64 2.78 2.91
CA ILE A 117 3.60 3.86 3.90
C ILE A 117 2.89 5.08 3.31
N LYS A 118 2.18 5.83 4.13
CA LYS A 118 1.53 7.06 3.73
C LYS A 118 2.49 8.24 3.91
N VAL A 119 2.87 8.88 2.81
CA VAL A 119 3.81 10.00 2.77
C VAL A 119 3.13 11.21 2.16
N ASN A 120 3.04 12.31 2.89
CA ASN A 120 2.39 13.56 2.43
C ASN A 120 0.96 13.36 1.91
N GLY A 121 0.21 12.44 2.49
CA GLY A 121 -1.16 12.11 2.08
C GLY A 121 -1.27 10.98 1.07
N ASP A 122 -0.19 10.60 0.38
CA ASP A 122 -0.16 9.56 -0.64
C ASP A 122 0.37 8.22 -0.10
N TRP A 123 -0.25 7.12 -0.45
CA TRP A 123 0.30 5.80 -0.21
C TRP A 123 1.41 5.47 -1.21
N LYS A 124 2.54 4.95 -0.71
CA LYS A 124 3.69 4.55 -1.53
C LYS A 124 4.19 3.17 -1.13
N ILE A 125 4.48 2.32 -2.10
CA ILE A 125 5.13 1.03 -1.88
C ILE A 125 6.59 1.29 -1.56
N VAL A 126 7.05 0.82 -0.40
CA VAL A 126 8.44 0.99 0.07
C VAL A 126 9.26 -0.28 -0.06
N CYS A 127 8.60 -1.44 -0.05
CA CYS A 127 9.25 -2.73 -0.23
C CYS A 127 8.32 -3.68 -0.98
N ARG A 128 8.90 -4.47 -1.88
CA ARG A 128 8.28 -5.61 -2.53
C ARG A 128 9.13 -6.84 -2.26
N VAL A 129 8.56 -7.83 -1.57
CA VAL A 129 9.14 -9.17 -1.47
C VAL A 129 8.31 -10.08 -2.37
N PHE A 130 8.95 -10.82 -3.27
CA PHE A 130 8.19 -11.63 -4.22
C PHE A 130 8.78 -13.02 -4.41
N SER A 131 7.91 -13.95 -4.78
CA SER A 131 8.25 -15.34 -5.10
C SER A 131 7.65 -15.73 -6.43
N ARG A 132 8.39 -16.50 -7.23
CA ARG A 132 7.87 -17.21 -8.39
C ARG A 132 7.36 -18.56 -7.92
N VAL A 133 6.11 -18.89 -8.24
CA VAL A 133 5.46 -20.14 -7.83
C VAL A 133 4.70 -20.76 -9.01
N GLY A 134 4.34 -22.05 -8.88
CA GLY A 134 3.50 -22.74 -9.86
C GLY A 134 2.08 -22.16 -9.92
N LEU A 135 1.35 -22.41 -11.01
CA LEU A 135 -0.02 -21.91 -11.17
C LEU A 135 -1.01 -22.53 -10.16
N ASP A 136 -0.75 -23.75 -9.74
CA ASP A 136 -1.52 -24.55 -8.79
C ASP A 136 -1.20 -24.26 -7.33
N GLU A 137 -0.11 -23.53 -7.05
CA GLU A 137 0.28 -23.19 -5.70
C GLU A 137 -0.66 -22.13 -5.11
N ASN A 138 -1.23 -22.45 -3.95
CA ASN A 138 -2.13 -21.56 -3.24
C ASN A 138 -1.41 -20.81 -2.12
N LEU A 139 -1.87 -19.58 -1.84
CA LEU A 139 -1.43 -18.84 -0.67
C LEU A 139 -1.83 -19.58 0.60
N SER A 140 -0.84 -19.94 1.40
CA SER A 140 -1.08 -20.45 2.74
C SER A 140 -1.18 -19.28 3.69
N SER A 141 -2.31 -19.14 4.38
CA SER A 141 -2.49 -18.16 5.46
C SER A 141 -2.83 -18.88 6.75
N SER A 142 -2.10 -18.57 7.82
CA SER A 142 -2.49 -18.98 9.18
C SER A 142 -2.95 -17.76 9.94
N SER A 143 -4.17 -17.80 10.48
CA SER A 143 -4.61 -16.78 11.42
C SER A 143 -4.05 -17.09 12.80
N VAL A 144 -3.23 -16.21 13.34
CA VAL A 144 -2.93 -16.25 14.78
C VAL A 144 -4.17 -15.73 15.48
N ALA A 145 -4.92 -16.63 16.13
CA ALA A 145 -6.03 -16.24 16.98
C ALA A 145 -5.47 -15.38 18.13
N GLY A 146 -5.54 -14.06 17.95
CA GLY A 146 -5.24 -13.11 19.01
C GLY A 146 -6.25 -13.36 20.14
N LYS A 147 -5.75 -13.78 21.30
CA LYS A 147 -6.55 -13.83 22.52
C LYS A 147 -6.88 -12.39 22.87
N THR A 148 -8.04 -11.92 22.41
CA THR A 148 -8.62 -10.66 22.85
C THR A 148 -8.97 -10.82 24.32
N THR A 149 -8.06 -10.46 25.21
CA THR A 149 -8.39 -10.18 26.60
C THR A 149 -9.24 -8.91 26.59
N SER A 150 -10.55 -9.09 26.59
CA SER A 150 -11.49 -8.01 26.91
C SER A 150 -11.17 -7.53 28.33
N SER A 151 -10.35 -6.51 28.43
CA SER A 151 -10.13 -5.78 29.68
C SER A 151 -11.39 -4.95 29.92
N LYS A 152 -12.24 -5.44 30.83
CA LYS A 152 -13.32 -4.66 31.41
C LYS A 152 -12.70 -3.44 32.07
N ALA A 153 -12.97 -2.28 31.53
CA ALA A 153 -12.47 -1.01 32.05
C ALA A 153 -13.00 -0.80 33.49
N ALA A 154 -12.08 -0.71 34.42
CA ALA A 154 -12.34 -0.13 35.74
C ALA A 154 -12.12 1.38 35.67
N PRO A 155 -12.92 2.21 36.36
CA PRO A 155 -12.81 3.67 36.25
C PRO A 155 -11.53 4.17 36.93
N ALA A 156 -10.84 5.07 36.23
CA ALA A 156 -9.61 5.70 36.67
C ALA A 156 -9.83 6.72 37.79
N PRO A 157 -8.92 6.85 38.77
CA PRO A 157 -8.77 8.09 39.51
C PRO A 157 -7.83 9.05 38.79
N ALA A 158 -8.29 10.29 38.65
CA ALA A 158 -7.52 11.40 38.13
C ALA A 158 -6.27 11.69 38.97
N LYS A 159 -5.09 11.81 38.32
CA LYS A 159 -3.96 12.59 38.83
C LYS A 159 -3.02 13.10 37.74
N LYS A 160 -2.95 14.43 37.71
CA LYS A 160 -1.86 15.38 37.40
C LYS A 160 -0.84 15.03 36.31
N ALA A 161 -0.80 15.93 35.31
CA ALA A 161 0.19 16.08 34.27
C ALA A 161 1.63 16.18 34.81
N ALA A 162 2.54 15.42 34.22
CA ALA A 162 3.96 15.67 34.22
C ALA A 162 4.44 15.76 32.76
N LYS A 163 5.23 16.79 32.45
CA LYS A 163 5.79 17.08 31.15
C LYS A 163 6.65 15.92 30.63
N PRO A 164 6.59 15.59 29.33
CA PRO A 164 7.54 14.65 28.76
C PRO A 164 8.88 15.33 28.53
N LYS A 165 9.95 14.71 29.00
CA LYS A 165 11.31 14.92 28.52
C LYS A 165 11.43 14.25 27.15
N ALA A 166 12.01 15.01 26.22
CA ALA A 166 12.51 14.44 24.98
C ALA A 166 13.66 13.47 25.31
N ASP A 167 13.60 12.28 24.74
CA ASP A 167 14.77 11.43 24.56
C ASP A 167 14.61 10.68 23.26
N ASP A 168 15.56 10.94 22.44
CA ASP A 168 15.80 10.51 21.08
C ASP A 168 16.57 9.19 21.15
N GLY A 169 16.12 8.26 20.42
CA GLY A 169 16.85 7.03 20.25
C GLY A 169 16.11 6.02 19.43
N TRP A 170 16.19 6.16 18.14
CA TRP A 170 16.26 5.13 17.07
C TRP A 170 16.70 5.80 15.78
#